data_d0b8f47282af04d40f8c2fcbbae1246e
#
_entry.id   d0b8f47282af04d40f8c2fcbbae1246e
#
_cell.length_a   1.000
_cell.length_b   1.000
_cell.length_c   1.000
_cell.angle_alpha   90.00
_cell.angle_beta   90.00
_cell.angle_gamma   90.00
#
_symmetry.space_group_name_H-M   'P 1'
#
loop_
_entity.id
_entity.type
_entity.pdbx_description
1 polymer ?
#
loop_
_entity_poly.entity_id
_entity_poly.type
_entity_poly.pdbx_seq_one_letter_code
_entity_poly.pdbx_strand_id
1 'polypeptide(L)'
;MLFGLPLRQTTGFVQSLLRLAGLDWAEPDFSTLCRHQKTLNVSLPYRGGTGRLNLLIDSTGIKSEGEGEWNARKHGGSKRRIWRKIHIGIDDETLEVRAVEVTTSNVGDAPMLPELLGQIPEDQNIGSVTADGAYDTRKCHDAIAARDAHAVIPPRKSAKPWKPTSAGSVARNEAVNASRYLGRTLWRRWSGYHRRSRVETKPFGIMLRITLSVSGCIVLN
;
A
#
# COMPACT_ATOMS: atom_id res chain seq x y z
N MET A 1 -11.25 0.55 -13.78
CA MET A 1 -11.45 0.44 -15.26
C MET A 1 -12.64 -0.49 -15.51
N LEU A 2 -13.66 -0.03 -16.24
CA LEU A 2 -14.88 -0.85 -16.47
C LEU A 2 -14.60 -2.12 -17.30
N PHE A 3 -13.58 -2.13 -18.16
CA PHE A 3 -13.32 -3.23 -19.10
C PHE A 3 -11.86 -3.71 -19.13
N GLY A 4 -11.00 -3.27 -18.20
CA GLY A 4 -9.59 -3.68 -18.16
C GLY A 4 -8.75 -3.27 -19.39
N LEU A 5 -9.23 -2.34 -20.19
CA LEU A 5 -8.58 -1.89 -21.41
C LEU A 5 -7.56 -0.76 -21.13
N PRO A 6 -6.42 -0.73 -21.83
CA PRO A 6 -5.53 0.43 -21.84
C PRO A 6 -6.24 1.71 -22.27
N LEU A 7 -5.80 2.87 -21.79
CA LEU A 7 -6.51 4.14 -21.97
C LEU A 7 -6.81 4.46 -23.43
N ARG A 8 -5.84 4.24 -24.32
CA ARG A 8 -6.04 4.42 -25.77
C ARG A 8 -7.10 3.52 -26.38
N GLN A 9 -7.19 2.27 -25.91
CA GLN A 9 -8.24 1.35 -26.36
C GLN A 9 -9.59 1.73 -25.74
N THR A 10 -9.59 2.23 -24.50
CA THR A 10 -10.81 2.70 -23.84
C THR A 10 -11.41 3.90 -24.58
N THR A 11 -10.59 4.89 -25.00
CA THR A 11 -11.10 6.04 -25.78
C THR A 11 -11.67 5.60 -27.11
N GLY A 12 -10.97 4.74 -27.85
CA GLY A 12 -11.48 4.21 -29.13
C GLY A 12 -12.76 3.38 -28.97
N PHE A 13 -12.88 2.62 -27.88
CA PHE A 13 -14.09 1.87 -27.56
C PHE A 13 -15.27 2.80 -27.24
N VAL A 14 -15.06 3.83 -26.42
CA VAL A 14 -16.08 4.85 -26.10
C VAL A 14 -16.52 5.57 -27.36
N GLN A 15 -15.59 5.98 -28.23
CA GLN A 15 -15.91 6.60 -29.52
C GLN A 15 -16.81 5.71 -30.37
N SER A 16 -16.49 4.42 -30.44
CA SER A 16 -17.30 3.46 -31.19
C SER A 16 -18.71 3.32 -30.60
N LEU A 17 -18.84 3.32 -29.28
CA LEU A 17 -20.14 3.27 -28.61
C LEU A 17 -20.97 4.55 -28.87
N LEU A 18 -20.36 5.73 -28.79
CA LEU A 18 -21.05 7.00 -29.05
C LEU A 18 -21.57 7.04 -30.49
N ARG A 19 -20.77 6.62 -31.47
CA ARG A 19 -21.22 6.49 -32.87
C ARG A 19 -22.35 5.52 -33.02
N LEU A 20 -22.29 4.36 -32.37
CA LEU A 20 -23.37 3.36 -32.41
C LEU A 20 -24.67 3.89 -31.79
N ALA A 21 -24.54 4.71 -30.73
CA ALA A 21 -25.69 5.34 -30.08
C ALA A 21 -26.22 6.59 -30.83
N GLY A 22 -25.58 6.97 -31.94
CA GLY A 22 -25.98 8.17 -32.70
C GLY A 22 -25.67 9.51 -31.97
N LEU A 23 -24.74 9.47 -30.99
CA LEU A 23 -24.34 10.66 -30.22
C LEU A 23 -23.08 11.26 -30.81
N ASP A 24 -23.15 12.52 -31.21
CA ASP A 24 -22.01 13.30 -31.72
C ASP A 24 -21.32 14.03 -30.56
N TRP A 25 -20.84 13.28 -29.59
CA TRP A 25 -20.07 13.80 -28.46
C TRP A 25 -18.56 13.65 -28.72
N ALA A 26 -17.83 14.72 -28.47
CA ALA A 26 -16.37 14.68 -28.57
C ALA A 26 -15.79 13.92 -27.38
N GLU A 27 -15.10 12.82 -27.64
CA GLU A 27 -14.35 12.10 -26.64
C GLU A 27 -13.00 12.82 -26.38
N PRO A 28 -12.52 12.85 -25.13
CA PRO A 28 -11.22 13.40 -24.84
C PRO A 28 -10.12 12.49 -25.40
N ASP A 29 -9.10 13.11 -26.00
CA ASP A 29 -7.91 12.37 -26.45
C ASP A 29 -7.21 11.67 -25.28
N PHE A 30 -6.62 10.49 -25.53
CA PHE A 30 -5.98 9.70 -24.49
C PHE A 30 -4.84 10.45 -23.79
N SER A 31 -4.12 11.32 -24.49
CA SER A 31 -3.04 12.13 -23.90
C SER A 31 -3.57 13.17 -22.91
N THR A 32 -4.77 13.71 -23.17
CA THR A 32 -5.49 14.58 -22.25
C THR A 32 -5.89 13.81 -20.99
N LEU A 33 -6.43 12.60 -21.14
CA LEU A 33 -6.76 11.75 -19.99
C LEU A 33 -5.52 11.37 -19.18
N CYS A 34 -4.39 11.04 -19.83
CA CYS A 34 -3.12 10.79 -19.14
C CYS A 34 -2.64 11.99 -18.34
N ARG A 35 -2.75 13.21 -18.89
CA ARG A 35 -2.39 14.44 -18.17
C ARG A 35 -3.31 14.68 -16.98
N HIS A 36 -4.60 14.52 -17.16
CA HIS A 36 -5.58 14.61 -16.06
C HIS A 36 -5.29 13.61 -14.94
N GLN A 37 -4.98 12.37 -15.28
CA GLN A 37 -4.63 11.35 -14.27
C GLN A 37 -3.41 11.74 -13.43
N LYS A 38 -2.42 12.43 -14.00
CA LYS A 38 -1.23 12.91 -13.27
C LYS A 38 -1.52 14.04 -12.29
N THR A 39 -2.51 14.89 -12.61
CA THR A 39 -2.84 16.09 -11.85
C THR A 39 -4.11 15.95 -11.02
N LEU A 40 -4.87 14.88 -11.21
CA LEU A 40 -6.13 14.65 -10.52
C LEU A 40 -5.89 14.32 -9.05
N ASN A 41 -6.17 15.27 -8.18
CA ASN A 41 -6.18 15.03 -6.75
C ASN A 41 -7.48 14.31 -6.39
N VAL A 42 -7.42 12.99 -6.34
CA VAL A 42 -8.58 12.16 -5.99
C VAL A 42 -8.64 11.98 -4.49
N SER A 43 -9.58 12.67 -3.86
CA SER A 43 -9.97 12.36 -2.48
C SER A 43 -11.08 11.31 -2.51
N LEU A 44 -10.78 10.10 -2.11
CA LEU A 44 -11.81 9.06 -1.92
C LEU A 44 -12.37 9.21 -0.51
N PRO A 45 -13.68 9.51 -0.35
CA PRO A 45 -14.27 9.59 0.97
C PRO A 45 -14.18 8.22 1.64
N TYR A 46 -13.65 8.21 2.86
CA TYR A 46 -13.65 7.01 3.70
C TYR A 46 -15.08 6.70 4.14
N ARG A 47 -15.51 5.49 3.87
CA ARG A 47 -16.85 4.99 4.25
C ARG A 47 -16.83 4.15 5.53
N GLY A 48 -15.66 4.01 6.14
CA GLY A 48 -15.45 3.13 7.27
C GLY A 48 -16.20 3.49 8.53
N GLY A 49 -16.10 2.61 9.51
CA GLY A 49 -16.87 2.65 10.75
C GLY A 49 -16.60 3.89 11.61
N THR A 50 -17.48 4.10 12.57
CA THR A 50 -17.41 5.18 13.55
C THR A 50 -16.35 4.98 14.64
N GLY A 51 -15.58 3.87 14.57
CA GLY A 51 -14.58 3.48 15.56
C GLY A 51 -13.17 3.99 15.27
N ARG A 52 -12.23 3.58 16.13
CA ARG A 52 -10.79 3.79 15.89
C ARG A 52 -10.33 2.97 14.68
N LEU A 53 -9.54 3.59 13.82
CA LEU A 53 -8.97 2.94 12.65
C LEU A 53 -7.91 1.91 13.07
N ASN A 54 -8.06 0.66 12.66
CA ASN A 54 -7.05 -0.37 12.85
C ASN A 54 -6.36 -0.65 11.51
N LEU A 55 -5.12 -0.23 11.39
CA LEU A 55 -4.36 -0.34 10.15
C LEU A 55 -3.61 -1.65 10.05
N LEU A 56 -3.73 -2.29 8.91
CA LEU A 56 -2.88 -3.39 8.49
C LEU A 56 -1.89 -2.85 7.44
N ILE A 57 -0.60 -2.92 7.74
CA ILE A 57 0.48 -2.45 6.86
C ILE A 57 1.18 -3.65 6.23
N ASP A 58 1.34 -3.60 4.92
CA ASP A 58 2.10 -4.61 4.18
C ASP A 58 2.82 -3.99 2.98
N SER A 59 3.79 -4.72 2.44
CA SER A 59 4.46 -4.34 1.20
C SER A 59 4.54 -5.53 0.26
N THR A 60 4.41 -5.27 -1.03
CA THR A 60 4.53 -6.29 -2.04
C THR A 60 5.30 -5.80 -3.24
N GLY A 61 6.11 -6.70 -3.79
CA GLY A 61 6.82 -6.45 -5.04
C GLY A 61 5.92 -6.66 -6.24
N ILE A 62 5.84 -5.68 -7.12
CA ILE A 62 5.19 -5.81 -8.42
C ILE A 62 6.22 -5.77 -9.53
N LYS A 63 6.03 -6.62 -10.51
CA LYS A 63 6.80 -6.56 -11.74
C LYS A 63 6.17 -5.48 -12.63
N SER A 64 6.92 -4.43 -12.93
CA SER A 64 6.51 -3.45 -13.93
C SER A 64 6.82 -4.04 -15.31
N GLU A 65 5.79 -4.38 -16.06
CA GLU A 65 5.90 -4.67 -17.48
C GLU A 65 5.96 -3.36 -18.24
N GLY A 66 7.08 -3.03 -18.83
CA GLY A 66 7.28 -1.77 -19.51
C GLY A 66 8.30 -1.88 -20.63
N GLU A 67 8.62 -0.76 -21.24
CA GLU A 67 9.51 -0.61 -22.42
C GLU A 67 10.83 -1.38 -22.35
N GLY A 68 11.36 -1.64 -21.15
CA GLY A 68 12.62 -2.39 -21.00
C GLY A 68 12.53 -3.84 -21.46
N GLU A 69 11.41 -4.55 -21.31
CA GLU A 69 11.25 -5.92 -21.82
C GLU A 69 10.97 -5.91 -23.33
N TRP A 70 10.19 -4.97 -23.82
CA TRP A 70 9.90 -4.81 -25.23
C TRP A 70 11.16 -4.43 -26.02
N ASN A 71 11.92 -3.45 -25.52
CA ASN A 71 13.20 -3.05 -26.12
C ASN A 71 14.24 -4.18 -26.08
N ALA A 72 14.34 -4.93 -25.00
CA ALA A 72 15.23 -6.08 -24.90
C ALA A 72 14.83 -7.22 -25.85
N ARG A 73 13.53 -7.43 -26.10
CA ARG A 73 13.04 -8.38 -27.11
C ARG A 73 13.36 -7.93 -28.52
N LYS A 74 13.24 -6.63 -28.80
CA LYS A 74 13.39 -6.08 -30.17
C LYS A 74 14.83 -5.81 -30.54
N HIS A 75 15.68 -5.41 -29.61
CA HIS A 75 17.03 -4.91 -29.88
C HIS A 75 18.15 -5.72 -29.22
N GLY A 76 17.83 -6.81 -28.51
CA GLY A 76 18.80 -7.65 -27.82
C GLY A 76 19.53 -6.88 -26.71
N GLY A 77 19.16 -7.08 -25.49
CA GLY A 77 19.77 -6.46 -24.32
C GLY A 77 19.54 -7.29 -23.05
N SER A 78 20.19 -6.95 -21.95
CA SER A 78 19.95 -7.61 -20.68
C SER A 78 18.47 -7.42 -20.30
N LYS A 79 17.75 -8.51 -20.08
CA LYS A 79 16.35 -8.53 -19.60
C LYS A 79 16.31 -7.98 -18.16
N ARG A 80 16.52 -6.70 -17.97
CA ARG A 80 16.48 -6.06 -16.67
C ARG A 80 15.03 -5.86 -16.30
N ARG A 81 14.49 -6.77 -15.50
CA ARG A 81 13.14 -6.65 -14.95
C ARG A 81 13.11 -5.49 -13.96
N ILE A 82 12.27 -4.50 -14.22
CA ILE A 82 12.07 -3.40 -13.29
C ILE A 82 11.02 -3.85 -12.27
N TRP A 83 11.45 -3.98 -11.02
CA TRP A 83 10.58 -4.26 -9.90
C TRP A 83 10.23 -2.95 -9.19
N ARG A 84 8.98 -2.79 -8.85
CA ARG A 84 8.48 -1.74 -7.99
C ARG A 84 7.93 -2.38 -6.72
N LYS A 85 7.92 -1.63 -5.64
CA LYS A 85 7.29 -2.02 -4.39
C LYS A 85 6.08 -1.15 -4.15
N ILE A 86 4.97 -1.76 -3.77
CA ILE A 86 3.81 -1.05 -3.26
C ILE A 86 3.78 -1.30 -1.76
N HIS A 87 3.77 -0.22 -0.99
CA HIS A 87 3.52 -0.20 0.43
C HIS A 87 2.07 0.24 0.63
N ILE A 88 1.32 -0.48 1.45
CA ILE A 88 -0.12 -0.28 1.58
C ILE A 88 -0.53 -0.31 3.04
N GLY A 89 -1.42 0.62 3.41
CA GLY A 89 -2.12 0.63 4.68
C GLY A 89 -3.61 0.47 4.42
N ILE A 90 -4.23 -0.57 4.98
CA ILE A 90 -5.65 -0.83 4.84
C ILE A 90 -6.33 -0.88 6.20
N ASP A 91 -7.61 -0.53 6.26
CA ASP A 91 -8.44 -0.71 7.43
C ASP A 91 -8.75 -2.21 7.66
N ASP A 92 -8.57 -2.69 8.88
CA ASP A 92 -8.83 -4.09 9.27
C ASP A 92 -10.31 -4.50 9.11
N GLU A 93 -11.25 -3.57 9.29
CA GLU A 93 -12.68 -3.85 9.24
C GLU A 93 -13.24 -3.78 7.82
N THR A 94 -13.04 -2.65 7.17
CA THR A 94 -13.62 -2.39 5.84
C THR A 94 -12.77 -2.89 4.69
N LEU A 95 -11.47 -3.13 4.94
CA LEU A 95 -10.45 -3.45 3.96
C LEU A 95 -10.29 -2.35 2.89
N GLU A 96 -10.67 -1.13 3.22
CA GLU A 96 -10.43 0.04 2.38
C GLU A 96 -8.97 0.47 2.47
N VAL A 97 -8.40 0.86 1.34
CA VAL A 97 -7.03 1.40 1.27
C VAL A 97 -7.04 2.80 1.86
N ARG A 98 -6.24 2.99 2.90
CA ARG A 98 -6.11 4.26 3.63
C ARG A 98 -4.84 5.02 3.26
N ALA A 99 -3.79 4.27 2.93
CA ALA A 99 -2.51 4.83 2.53
C ALA A 99 -1.85 3.92 1.50
N VAL A 100 -1.14 4.51 0.54
CA VAL A 100 -0.40 3.76 -0.48
C VAL A 100 0.82 4.54 -0.93
N GLU A 101 1.96 3.84 -1.04
CA GLU A 101 3.19 4.39 -1.61
C GLU A 101 3.79 3.41 -2.61
N VAL A 102 4.33 3.96 -3.70
CA VAL A 102 5.01 3.18 -4.73
C VAL A 102 6.47 3.57 -4.76
N THR A 103 7.34 2.61 -4.49
CA THR A 103 8.78 2.85 -4.45
C THR A 103 9.54 1.94 -5.42
N THR A 104 10.81 2.22 -5.58
CA THR A 104 11.73 1.30 -6.25
C THR A 104 12.02 0.09 -5.35
N SER A 105 12.43 -1.03 -5.94
CA SER A 105 12.67 -2.29 -5.21
C SER A 105 13.78 -2.22 -4.14
N ASN A 106 14.65 -1.22 -4.20
CA ASN A 106 15.74 -0.99 -3.26
C ASN A 106 15.33 -0.25 -1.98
N VAL A 107 14.11 0.30 -1.94
CA VAL A 107 13.60 0.96 -0.74
C VAL A 107 13.10 -0.10 0.26
N GLY A 108 13.57 -0.02 1.51
CA GLY A 108 13.14 -0.90 2.59
C GLY A 108 11.70 -0.59 3.04
N ASP A 109 11.07 -1.53 3.75
CA ASP A 109 9.68 -1.37 4.21
C ASP A 109 9.56 -0.40 5.38
N ALA A 110 10.45 -0.53 6.36
CA ALA A 110 10.38 0.25 7.58
C ALA A 110 10.41 1.78 7.39
N PRO A 111 11.22 2.37 6.47
CA PRO A 111 11.18 3.80 6.21
C PRO A 111 9.86 4.34 5.71
N MET A 112 9.02 3.49 5.09
CA MET A 112 7.76 3.91 4.49
C MET A 112 6.59 3.99 5.48
N LEU A 113 6.72 3.40 6.67
CA LEU A 113 5.62 3.42 7.64
C LEU A 113 5.27 4.84 8.12
N PRO A 114 6.22 5.73 8.46
CA PRO A 114 5.88 7.11 8.79
C PRO A 114 5.18 7.85 7.64
N GLU A 115 5.59 7.62 6.39
CA GLU A 115 4.98 8.22 5.19
C GLU A 115 3.53 7.76 5.01
N LEU A 116 3.27 6.45 5.21
CA LEU A 116 1.91 5.91 5.17
C LEU A 116 1.03 6.48 6.29
N LEU A 117 1.57 6.63 7.49
CA LEU A 117 0.84 7.25 8.60
C LEU A 117 0.56 8.74 8.36
N GLY A 118 1.46 9.45 7.68
CA GLY A 118 1.29 10.84 7.29
C GLY A 118 0.17 11.08 6.27
N GLN A 119 -0.23 10.06 5.49
CA GLN A 119 -1.36 10.15 4.56
C GLN A 119 -2.73 10.06 5.27
N ILE A 120 -2.75 9.65 6.54
CA ILE A 120 -3.98 9.55 7.32
C ILE A 120 -4.20 10.86 8.06
N PRO A 121 -5.37 11.49 7.93
CA PRO A 121 -5.69 12.75 8.59
C PRO A 121 -5.37 12.71 10.08
N GLU A 122 -4.90 13.82 10.63
CA GLU A 122 -4.50 13.89 12.05
C GLU A 122 -5.68 13.73 13.01
N ASP A 123 -6.86 14.15 12.60
CA ASP A 123 -8.13 14.00 13.33
C ASP A 123 -8.64 12.55 13.34
N GLN A 124 -8.14 11.70 12.46
CA GLN A 124 -8.51 10.29 12.43
C GLN A 124 -7.79 9.53 13.55
N ASN A 125 -8.56 9.05 14.52
CA ASN A 125 -8.03 8.27 15.63
C ASN A 125 -7.60 6.87 15.17
N ILE A 126 -6.33 6.53 15.37
CA ILE A 126 -5.76 5.21 15.03
C ILE A 126 -5.70 4.37 16.30
N GLY A 127 -6.39 3.23 16.32
CA GLY A 127 -6.37 2.30 17.45
C GLY A 127 -5.15 1.40 17.46
N SER A 128 -4.83 0.82 16.31
CA SER A 128 -3.67 -0.07 16.19
C SER A 128 -3.05 -0.03 14.79
N VAL A 129 -1.76 -0.33 14.74
CA VAL A 129 -1.00 -0.52 13.50
C VAL A 129 -0.35 -1.90 13.54
N THR A 130 -0.83 -2.78 12.67
CA THR A 130 -0.32 -4.14 12.54
C THR A 130 0.60 -4.23 11.32
N ALA A 131 1.84 -4.64 11.53
CA ALA A 131 2.84 -4.81 10.47
C ALA A 131 3.74 -6.01 10.73
N ASP A 132 4.55 -6.41 9.76
CA ASP A 132 5.47 -7.53 9.94
C ASP A 132 6.75 -7.14 10.70
N GLY A 133 7.62 -8.14 10.98
CA GLY A 133 8.87 -7.93 11.71
C GLY A 133 9.91 -7.09 10.97
N ALA A 134 9.72 -6.77 9.68
CA ALA A 134 10.59 -5.84 8.96
C ALA A 134 10.43 -4.41 9.51
N TYR A 135 9.24 -4.09 10.01
CA TYR A 135 8.91 -2.82 10.64
C TYR A 135 9.35 -2.71 12.11
N ASP A 136 9.96 -3.76 12.72
CA ASP A 136 10.49 -3.69 14.09
C ASP A 136 11.72 -2.78 14.18
N THR A 137 11.51 -1.49 14.00
CA THR A 137 12.52 -0.43 14.08
C THR A 137 12.07 0.69 15.01
N ARG A 138 13.04 1.42 15.59
CA ARG A 138 12.74 2.52 16.51
C ARG A 138 11.86 3.58 15.85
N LYS A 139 12.22 3.99 14.62
CA LYS A 139 11.44 5.00 13.86
C LYS A 139 9.99 4.59 13.66
N CYS A 140 9.72 3.32 13.35
CA CYS A 140 8.35 2.83 13.18
C CYS A 140 7.57 2.87 14.50
N HIS A 141 8.14 2.37 15.58
CA HIS A 141 7.48 2.38 16.88
C HIS A 141 7.23 3.80 17.39
N ASP A 142 8.18 4.72 17.18
CA ASP A 142 8.03 6.12 17.59
C ASP A 142 6.95 6.83 16.74
N ALA A 143 6.89 6.56 15.43
CA ALA A 143 5.85 7.11 14.56
C ALA A 143 4.44 6.61 14.93
N ILE A 144 4.32 5.33 15.30
CA ILE A 144 3.04 4.77 15.77
C ILE A 144 2.64 5.39 17.10
N ALA A 145 3.60 5.51 18.04
CA ALA A 145 3.35 6.10 19.35
C ALA A 145 2.97 7.60 19.26
N ALA A 146 3.53 8.33 18.28
CA ALA A 146 3.17 9.73 18.02
C ALA A 146 1.70 9.91 17.57
N ARG A 147 1.07 8.85 17.05
CA ARG A 147 -0.37 8.81 16.68
C ARG A 147 -1.25 8.19 17.78
N ASP A 148 -0.72 8.04 19.01
CA ASP A 148 -1.41 7.38 20.14
C ASP A 148 -1.99 6.00 19.78
N ALA A 149 -1.30 5.27 18.89
CA ALA A 149 -1.74 3.99 18.37
C ALA A 149 -0.95 2.83 18.99
N HIS A 150 -1.60 1.67 19.09
CA HIS A 150 -0.97 0.45 19.57
C HIS A 150 -0.18 -0.26 18.44
N ALA A 151 1.11 -0.52 18.67
CA ALA A 151 1.96 -1.23 17.70
C ALA A 151 1.81 -2.76 17.83
N VAL A 152 1.31 -3.42 16.79
CA VAL A 152 1.23 -4.88 16.69
C VAL A 152 2.28 -5.39 15.69
N ILE A 153 3.55 -5.30 16.10
CA ILE A 153 4.70 -5.69 15.28
C ILE A 153 5.43 -6.82 16.00
N PRO A 154 5.58 -8.02 15.37
CA PRO A 154 6.28 -9.13 16.01
C PRO A 154 7.76 -8.80 16.19
N PRO A 155 8.29 -8.88 17.43
CA PRO A 155 9.70 -8.67 17.67
C PRO A 155 10.55 -9.67 16.88
N ARG A 156 11.72 -9.27 16.41
CA ARG A 156 12.67 -10.16 15.74
C ARG A 156 13.09 -11.31 16.67
N LYS A 157 13.52 -12.45 16.11
CA LYS A 157 13.81 -13.68 16.86
C LYS A 157 14.79 -13.47 18.02
N SER A 158 15.79 -12.60 17.86
CA SER A 158 16.82 -12.27 18.85
C SER A 158 16.65 -10.87 19.47
N ALA A 159 15.42 -10.34 19.46
CA ALA A 159 15.17 -8.98 19.94
C ALA A 159 15.54 -8.81 21.40
N LYS A 160 16.36 -7.78 21.69
CA LYS A 160 16.66 -7.32 23.05
C LYS A 160 15.84 -6.06 23.35
N PRO A 161 15.51 -5.80 24.62
CA PRO A 161 14.89 -4.54 25.01
C PRO A 161 15.73 -3.35 24.58
N TRP A 162 15.09 -2.28 24.14
CA TRP A 162 15.74 -1.02 23.86
C TRP A 162 15.84 -0.16 25.13
N LYS A 163 16.76 0.82 25.13
CA LYS A 163 16.72 1.88 26.15
C LYS A 163 15.38 2.61 26.04
N PRO A 164 14.61 2.77 27.14
CA PRO A 164 13.26 3.34 27.13
C PRO A 164 13.32 4.88 27.04
N THR A 165 13.81 5.39 25.92
CA THR A 165 13.98 6.84 25.69
C THR A 165 12.79 7.50 25.01
N SER A 166 11.82 6.71 24.53
CA SER A 166 10.62 7.18 23.83
C SER A 166 9.42 6.27 24.14
N ALA A 167 8.21 6.76 23.96
CA ALA A 167 6.98 5.99 24.14
C ALA A 167 6.99 4.73 23.24
N GLY A 168 7.45 4.86 21.98
CA GLY A 168 7.58 3.73 21.05
C GLY A 168 8.54 2.66 21.56
N SER A 169 9.66 3.04 22.21
CA SER A 169 10.60 2.07 22.79
C SER A 169 10.03 1.33 24.01
N VAL A 170 9.20 2.00 24.81
CA VAL A 170 8.49 1.37 25.93
C VAL A 170 7.49 0.34 25.41
N ALA A 171 6.59 0.74 24.53
CA ALA A 171 5.58 -0.14 23.92
C ALA A 171 6.21 -1.36 23.23
N ARG A 172 7.31 -1.15 22.51
CA ARG A 172 8.04 -2.25 21.88
C ARG A 172 8.66 -3.20 22.90
N ASN A 173 9.21 -2.71 24.01
CA ASN A 173 9.79 -3.55 25.07
C ASN A 173 8.71 -4.41 25.75
N GLU A 174 7.52 -3.88 25.94
CA GLU A 174 6.36 -4.66 26.41
C GLU A 174 6.03 -5.80 25.46
N ALA A 175 5.99 -5.56 24.15
CA ALA A 175 5.78 -6.59 23.15
C ALA A 175 6.88 -7.67 23.17
N VAL A 176 8.14 -7.28 23.36
CA VAL A 176 9.28 -8.22 23.53
C VAL A 176 9.07 -9.10 24.76
N ASN A 177 8.76 -8.49 25.90
CA ASN A 177 8.57 -9.20 27.16
C ASN A 177 7.34 -10.14 27.07
N ALA A 178 6.22 -9.66 26.56
CA ALA A 178 5.03 -10.46 26.34
C ALA A 178 5.30 -11.65 25.40
N SER A 179 6.02 -11.43 24.31
CA SER A 179 6.40 -12.50 23.38
C SER A 179 7.34 -13.54 23.99
N ARG A 180 8.20 -13.13 24.92
CA ARG A 180 9.07 -14.07 25.66
C ARG A 180 8.30 -14.88 26.69
N TYR A 181 7.38 -14.24 27.41
CA TYR A 181 6.59 -14.88 28.47
C TYR A 181 5.54 -15.84 27.91
N LEU A 182 4.77 -15.39 26.95
CA LEU A 182 3.67 -16.17 26.37
C LEU A 182 4.13 -17.12 25.26
N GLY A 183 5.32 -16.89 24.72
CA GLY A 183 5.74 -17.51 23.46
C GLY A 183 5.10 -16.84 22.24
N ARG A 184 5.76 -16.97 21.08
CA ARG A 184 5.37 -16.27 19.84
C ARG A 184 3.97 -16.61 19.35
N THR A 185 3.56 -17.85 19.49
CA THR A 185 2.25 -18.31 19.00
C THR A 185 1.11 -17.68 19.80
N LEU A 186 1.19 -17.71 21.13
CA LEU A 186 0.18 -17.13 22.00
C LEU A 186 0.19 -15.59 21.88
N TRP A 187 1.37 -14.96 21.80
CA TRP A 187 1.47 -13.52 21.59
C TRP A 187 0.76 -13.08 20.31
N ARG A 188 1.01 -13.77 19.17
CA ARG A 188 0.34 -13.48 17.88
C ARG A 188 -1.17 -13.60 17.98
N ARG A 189 -1.66 -14.58 18.70
CA ARG A 189 -3.10 -14.79 18.89
C ARG A 189 -3.70 -13.72 19.78
N TRP A 190 -3.06 -13.42 20.90
CA TRP A 190 -3.50 -12.44 21.87
C TRP A 190 -3.44 -11.01 21.32
N SER A 191 -2.37 -10.62 20.64
CA SER A 191 -2.20 -9.29 20.04
C SER A 191 -3.08 -9.04 18.80
N GLY A 192 -3.79 -10.04 18.31
CA GLY A 192 -4.57 -9.92 17.08
C GLY A 192 -3.74 -9.92 15.80
N TYR A 193 -2.43 -10.20 15.85
CA TYR A 193 -1.53 -10.21 14.70
C TYR A 193 -2.00 -11.11 13.54
N HIS A 194 -2.77 -12.15 13.83
CA HIS A 194 -3.34 -13.05 12.80
C HIS A 194 -4.27 -12.33 11.81
N ARG A 195 -4.82 -11.17 12.19
CA ARG A 195 -5.66 -10.36 11.29
C ARG A 195 -4.90 -9.88 10.06
N ARG A 196 -3.56 -9.83 10.13
CA ARG A 196 -2.70 -9.49 8.99
C ARG A 196 -2.94 -10.39 7.78
N SER A 197 -3.30 -11.66 7.96
CA SER A 197 -3.61 -12.57 6.85
C SER A 197 -4.75 -12.06 5.95
N ARG A 198 -5.59 -11.16 6.45
CA ARG A 198 -6.64 -10.51 5.64
C ARG A 198 -6.06 -9.60 4.55
N VAL A 199 -4.88 -9.00 4.80
CA VAL A 199 -4.16 -8.21 3.79
C VAL A 199 -3.63 -9.11 2.68
N GLU A 200 -3.14 -10.30 3.03
CA GLU A 200 -2.55 -11.24 2.07
C GLU A 200 -3.59 -11.85 1.12
N THR A 201 -4.83 -12.05 1.58
CA THR A 201 -5.87 -12.73 0.79
C THR A 201 -6.74 -11.81 -0.10
N LYS A 202 -6.93 -10.55 0.28
CA LYS A 202 -7.78 -9.63 -0.50
C LYS A 202 -7.05 -8.60 -1.39
N PRO A 203 -5.78 -8.22 -1.15
CA PRO A 203 -5.11 -7.22 -1.97
C PRO A 203 -4.90 -7.67 -3.42
N PHE A 204 -4.94 -8.97 -3.72
CA PHE A 204 -4.75 -9.43 -5.10
C PHE A 204 -5.77 -8.80 -6.07
N GLY A 205 -7.02 -8.65 -5.67
CA GLY A 205 -8.05 -7.96 -6.46
C GLY A 205 -7.91 -6.44 -6.46
N ILE A 206 -7.51 -5.84 -5.33
CA ILE A 206 -7.29 -4.40 -5.20
C ILE A 206 -5.96 -4.01 -5.86
N MET A 207 -4.91 -4.81 -5.67
CA MET A 207 -3.62 -4.63 -6.31
C MET A 207 -3.70 -4.76 -7.83
N LEU A 208 -4.47 -5.71 -8.36
CA LEU A 208 -4.71 -5.81 -9.79
C LEU A 208 -5.34 -4.52 -10.34
N ARG A 209 -6.24 -3.89 -9.58
CA ARG A 209 -6.84 -2.60 -9.95
C ARG A 209 -5.85 -1.43 -9.86
N ILE A 210 -5.03 -1.37 -8.81
CA ILE A 210 -3.99 -0.33 -8.64
C ILE A 210 -2.89 -0.54 -9.69
N THR A 211 -2.42 -1.77 -9.91
CA THR A 211 -1.40 -2.10 -10.91
C THR A 211 -1.84 -1.72 -12.31
N LEU A 212 -3.09 -1.99 -12.69
CA LEU A 212 -3.65 -1.58 -13.98
C LEU A 212 -3.78 -0.06 -14.10
N SER A 213 -4.10 0.64 -13.00
CA SER A 213 -4.18 2.10 -12.97
C SER A 213 -2.79 2.76 -13.03
N VAL A 214 -1.83 2.22 -12.31
CA VAL A 214 -0.45 2.73 -12.24
C VAL A 214 0.35 2.35 -13.49
N SER A 215 0.16 1.17 -14.07
CA SER A 215 0.81 0.78 -15.35
C SER A 215 0.39 1.68 -16.50
N GLY A 216 -0.84 2.20 -16.49
CA GLY A 216 -1.29 3.21 -17.46
C GLY A 216 -0.60 4.58 -17.32
N CYS A 217 -0.03 4.90 -16.15
CA CYS A 217 0.68 6.16 -15.88
C CYS A 217 2.22 6.04 -15.91
N ILE A 218 2.79 4.86 -15.70
CA ILE A 218 4.25 4.64 -15.61
C ILE A 218 4.91 4.52 -17.01
N VAL A 219 4.13 4.39 -18.07
CA VAL A 219 4.65 4.27 -19.45
C VAL A 219 5.14 5.61 -20.03
N LEU A 220 5.12 6.71 -19.27
CA LEU A 220 5.47 8.03 -19.78
C LEU A 220 6.51 8.77 -18.93
N ASN A 221 7.66 8.14 -18.65
CA ASN A 221 8.92 8.87 -18.40
C ASN A 221 10.11 8.00 -18.77
#